data_e684460f0b05e7572531cdf86e3240d3
#
_entry.id   e684460f0b05e7572531cdf86e3240d3
#
_cell.length_a   1.000
_cell.length_b   1.000
_cell.length_c   1.000
_cell.angle_alpha   90.00
_cell.angle_beta   90.00
_cell.angle_gamma   90.00
#
_symmetry.space_group_name_H-M   'P 1'
#
loop_
_entity.id
_entity.type
_entity.pdbx_description
1 polymer ?
#
loop_
_entity_poly.entity_id
_entity_poly.type
_entity_poly.pdbx_seq_one_letter_code
_entity_poly.pdbx_strand_id
1 'polypeptide(L)'
;MSKNYSEDQLIEQPCMDVFQSLGWEVANVFKGETFGEHGTLGRDSEADVILRTRFYEAIKNLNPNLPKQAYDLAYESINSNDATKNLADINFEKYNFLKDGIPINYKDAKGEIVRNKKIKVFDFDNPENNNYIAVQQLRMEGKSKRKKRPDVVGFVNGLPLVFIELKGINVKLRAAYEKNLSDYKNTIPKMFHCNAFVILSNGVESKIGSISSKYEHFHDWKRISEEDEGIVSLDTIIKGTCEKSRLLDLFENFILFDTSVGSVAKLVARNHQFIGVNKAIEHFQTTRQKAKD
;
A
#
# COMPACT_ATOMS: atom_id res chain seq x y z
N MET A 1 34.38 -23.12 1.88
CA MET A 1 33.61 -22.44 0.80
C MET A 1 32.61 -21.50 1.46
N SER A 2 32.85 -20.18 1.39
CA SER A 2 31.93 -19.17 1.88
C SER A 2 30.68 -19.23 1.00
N LYS A 3 29.50 -19.61 1.55
CA LYS A 3 28.22 -19.44 0.88
C LYS A 3 28.00 -17.91 0.80
N ASN A 4 28.24 -17.32 -0.36
CA ASN A 4 27.74 -15.99 -0.64
C ASN A 4 26.21 -16.08 -0.67
N TYR A 5 25.57 -15.75 0.44
CA TYR A 5 24.12 -15.59 0.47
C TYR A 5 23.78 -14.37 -0.39
N SER A 6 22.87 -14.55 -1.34
CA SER A 6 22.35 -13.46 -2.16
C SER A 6 21.51 -12.50 -1.29
N GLU A 7 21.33 -11.25 -1.74
CA GLU A 7 20.43 -10.25 -1.10
C GLU A 7 19.02 -10.83 -0.93
N ASP A 8 18.54 -11.61 -1.90
CA ASP A 8 17.29 -12.36 -1.88
C ASP A 8 17.17 -13.28 -0.66
N GLN A 9 18.20 -14.11 -0.39
CA GLN A 9 18.18 -15.06 0.73
C GLN A 9 18.28 -14.40 2.10
N LEU A 10 18.99 -13.27 2.20
CA LEU A 10 19.28 -12.64 3.48
C LEU A 10 18.20 -11.65 3.94
N ILE A 11 17.47 -11.04 3.01
CA ILE A 11 16.57 -9.92 3.32
C ILE A 11 15.21 -10.07 2.66
N GLU A 12 15.13 -10.43 1.37
CA GLU A 12 13.86 -10.50 0.67
C GLU A 12 13.01 -11.69 1.14
N GLN A 13 13.60 -12.89 1.27
CA GLN A 13 12.85 -14.05 1.75
C GLN A 13 12.35 -13.87 3.20
N PRO A 14 13.15 -13.41 4.17
CA PRO A 14 12.64 -13.06 5.50
C PRO A 14 11.50 -12.03 5.47
N CYS A 15 11.55 -11.05 4.56
CA CYS A 15 10.45 -10.11 4.36
C CYS A 15 9.15 -10.83 3.97
N MET A 16 9.22 -11.75 3.01
CA MET A 16 8.06 -12.53 2.55
C MET A 16 7.53 -13.47 3.63
N ASP A 17 8.41 -14.08 4.43
CA ASP A 17 8.03 -14.95 5.55
C ASP A 17 7.23 -14.18 6.61
N VAL A 18 7.60 -12.91 6.89
CA VAL A 18 6.83 -12.05 7.80
C VAL A 18 5.43 -11.77 7.23
N PHE A 19 5.30 -11.40 5.95
CA PHE A 19 3.99 -11.21 5.32
C PHE A 19 3.12 -12.46 5.40
N GLN A 20 3.70 -13.63 5.12
CA GLN A 20 2.99 -14.90 5.23
C GLN A 20 2.53 -15.17 6.67
N SER A 21 3.35 -14.85 7.67
CA SER A 21 2.98 -14.99 9.09
C SER A 21 1.84 -14.08 9.51
N LEU A 22 1.64 -12.95 8.81
CA LEU A 22 0.52 -12.01 9.00
C LEU A 22 -0.74 -12.42 8.22
N GLY A 23 -0.73 -13.59 7.58
CA GLY A 23 -1.86 -14.11 6.82
C GLY A 23 -2.06 -13.44 5.46
N TRP A 24 -1.01 -12.81 4.90
CA TRP A 24 -1.01 -12.36 3.52
C TRP A 24 -0.72 -13.53 2.59
N GLU A 25 -1.32 -13.55 1.43
CA GLU A 25 -0.84 -14.34 0.32
C GLU A 25 0.53 -13.81 -0.12
N VAL A 26 1.43 -14.68 -0.55
CA VAL A 26 2.76 -14.28 -1.02
C VAL A 26 3.03 -14.87 -2.41
N ALA A 27 3.63 -14.07 -3.29
CA ALA A 27 4.02 -14.51 -4.63
C ALA A 27 5.41 -14.00 -4.98
N ASN A 28 6.24 -14.88 -5.55
CA ASN A 28 7.53 -14.53 -6.12
C ASN A 28 7.47 -14.67 -7.64
N VAL A 29 7.55 -13.54 -8.33
CA VAL A 29 7.48 -13.49 -9.81
C VAL A 29 8.82 -13.23 -10.48
N PHE A 30 9.92 -13.50 -9.78
CA PHE A 30 11.28 -13.37 -10.31
C PHE A 30 11.49 -14.17 -11.61
N LYS A 31 11.02 -15.43 -11.64
CA LYS A 31 11.15 -16.31 -12.80
C LYS A 31 10.20 -15.97 -13.95
N GLY A 32 9.24 -15.11 -13.72
CA GLY A 32 8.24 -14.69 -14.68
C GLY A 32 6.82 -14.77 -14.13
N GLU A 33 5.90 -14.25 -14.90
CA GLU A 33 4.48 -14.11 -14.59
C GLU A 33 3.68 -14.47 -15.85
N THR A 34 2.53 -15.10 -15.69
CA THR A 34 1.53 -15.26 -16.75
C THR A 34 0.50 -14.16 -16.63
N PHE A 35 0.07 -13.60 -17.76
CA PHE A 35 -0.86 -12.47 -17.82
C PHE A 35 -2.30 -12.89 -18.14
N GLY A 36 -3.24 -11.97 -17.94
CA GLY A 36 -4.67 -12.16 -18.15
C GLY A 36 -5.43 -12.52 -16.88
N GLU A 37 -6.74 -12.68 -17.01
CA GLU A 37 -7.68 -12.93 -15.90
C GLU A 37 -7.29 -14.14 -15.04
N HIS A 38 -6.78 -15.20 -15.66
CA HIS A 38 -6.32 -16.43 -15.00
C HIS A 38 -4.79 -16.49 -14.86
N GLY A 39 -4.12 -15.37 -15.08
CA GLY A 39 -2.66 -15.24 -14.90
C GLY A 39 -2.24 -15.22 -13.44
N THR A 40 -0.94 -15.29 -13.19
CA THR A 40 -0.34 -15.38 -11.84
C THR A 40 -0.86 -14.31 -10.88
N LEU A 41 -1.01 -13.07 -11.35
CA LEU A 41 -1.46 -11.92 -10.55
C LEU A 41 -2.80 -11.34 -11.05
N GLY A 42 -3.36 -11.83 -12.15
CA GLY A 42 -4.61 -11.33 -12.71
C GLY A 42 -4.50 -9.91 -13.28
N ARG A 43 -3.36 -9.57 -13.88
CA ARG A 43 -3.12 -8.33 -14.64
C ARG A 43 -2.80 -8.66 -16.11
N ASP A 44 -3.07 -7.73 -17.03
CA ASP A 44 -3.00 -8.01 -18.46
C ASP A 44 -1.58 -7.84 -19.06
N SER A 45 -0.71 -7.08 -18.38
CA SER A 45 0.67 -6.81 -18.83
C SER A 45 1.60 -6.30 -17.71
N GLU A 46 2.90 -6.21 -18.00
CA GLU A 46 3.88 -5.56 -17.11
C GLU A 46 3.62 -4.04 -16.92
N ALA A 47 2.81 -3.42 -17.78
CA ALA A 47 2.43 -2.00 -17.66
C ALA A 47 1.28 -1.76 -16.66
N ASP A 48 0.54 -2.82 -16.31
CA ASP A 48 -0.59 -2.74 -15.41
C ASP A 48 -0.13 -2.84 -13.97
N VAL A 49 -0.45 -1.80 -13.20
CA VAL A 49 -0.10 -1.70 -11.77
C VAL A 49 -1.17 -2.35 -10.91
N ILE A 50 -2.44 -2.27 -11.33
CA ILE A 50 -3.56 -2.82 -10.58
C ILE A 50 -3.70 -4.31 -10.93
N LEU A 51 -3.81 -5.16 -9.91
CA LEU A 51 -4.15 -6.58 -10.07
C LEU A 51 -5.65 -6.68 -10.36
N ARG A 52 -5.98 -6.56 -11.64
CA ARG A 52 -7.33 -6.30 -12.14
C ARG A 52 -8.36 -7.31 -11.62
N THR A 53 -8.09 -8.59 -11.73
CA THR A 53 -9.00 -9.65 -11.26
C THR A 53 -9.32 -9.48 -9.77
N ARG A 54 -8.29 -9.30 -8.92
CA ARG A 54 -8.44 -9.11 -7.47
C ARG A 54 -9.21 -7.83 -7.14
N PHE A 55 -8.97 -6.76 -7.88
CA PHE A 55 -9.72 -5.52 -7.69
C PHE A 55 -11.20 -5.69 -7.97
N TYR A 56 -11.56 -6.30 -9.11
CA TYR A 56 -12.96 -6.54 -9.46
C TYR A 56 -13.67 -7.47 -8.48
N GLU A 57 -13.03 -8.53 -8.04
CA GLU A 57 -13.56 -9.45 -7.01
C GLU A 57 -13.84 -8.70 -5.71
N ALA A 58 -12.87 -7.92 -5.23
CA ALA A 58 -13.01 -7.15 -4.00
C ALA A 58 -14.16 -6.14 -4.07
N ILE A 59 -14.22 -5.29 -5.10
CA ILE A 59 -15.27 -4.27 -5.20
C ILE A 59 -16.67 -4.87 -5.42
N LYS A 60 -16.77 -6.03 -6.09
CA LYS A 60 -18.04 -6.76 -6.23
C LYS A 60 -18.52 -7.31 -4.88
N ASN A 61 -17.62 -7.90 -4.09
CA ASN A 61 -17.93 -8.41 -2.77
C ASN A 61 -18.36 -7.30 -1.79
N LEU A 62 -17.66 -6.17 -1.83
CA LEU A 62 -17.93 -5.01 -0.96
C LEU A 62 -19.14 -4.17 -1.40
N ASN A 63 -19.57 -4.29 -2.66
CA ASN A 63 -20.70 -3.55 -3.23
C ASN A 63 -21.58 -4.48 -4.09
N PRO A 64 -22.30 -5.44 -3.47
CA PRO A 64 -23.07 -6.42 -4.21
C PRO A 64 -24.24 -5.78 -4.98
N ASN A 65 -24.72 -6.49 -6.01
CA ASN A 65 -25.92 -6.15 -6.77
C ASN A 65 -25.85 -4.87 -7.62
N LEU A 66 -24.65 -4.39 -7.94
CA LEU A 66 -24.47 -3.30 -8.90
C LEU A 66 -24.32 -3.84 -10.33
N PRO A 67 -24.72 -3.07 -11.35
CA PRO A 67 -24.51 -3.45 -12.75
C PRO A 67 -23.00 -3.46 -13.07
N LYS A 68 -22.60 -4.28 -14.05
CA LYS A 68 -21.21 -4.38 -14.50
C LYS A 68 -20.60 -3.00 -14.81
N GLN A 69 -21.38 -2.11 -15.45
CA GLN A 69 -20.96 -0.74 -15.77
C GLN A 69 -20.46 0.02 -14.53
N ALA A 70 -21.05 -0.19 -13.35
CA ALA A 70 -20.63 0.51 -12.12
C ALA A 70 -19.22 0.10 -11.69
N TYR A 71 -18.89 -1.19 -11.79
CA TYR A 71 -17.55 -1.68 -11.48
C TYR A 71 -16.51 -1.25 -12.52
N ASP A 72 -16.89 -1.25 -13.80
CA ASP A 72 -16.02 -0.79 -14.89
C ASP A 72 -15.66 0.69 -14.71
N LEU A 73 -16.63 1.55 -14.40
CA LEU A 73 -16.41 2.97 -14.09
C LEU A 73 -15.53 3.18 -12.87
N ALA A 74 -15.68 2.36 -11.83
CA ALA A 74 -14.81 2.43 -10.66
C ALA A 74 -13.36 2.07 -11.01
N TYR A 75 -13.16 1.02 -11.81
CA TYR A 75 -11.83 0.62 -12.30
C TYR A 75 -11.20 1.72 -13.17
N GLU A 76 -11.96 2.29 -14.09
CA GLU A 76 -11.49 3.40 -14.94
C GLU A 76 -11.08 4.61 -14.08
N SER A 77 -11.90 4.98 -13.09
CA SER A 77 -11.61 6.10 -12.18
C SER A 77 -10.33 5.90 -11.37
N ILE A 78 -10.07 4.68 -10.86
CA ILE A 78 -8.86 4.43 -10.09
C ILE A 78 -7.62 4.27 -10.97
N ASN A 79 -7.75 3.70 -12.18
CA ASN A 79 -6.64 3.47 -13.10
C ASN A 79 -6.26 4.73 -13.91
N SER A 80 -7.20 5.67 -14.11
CA SER A 80 -6.95 6.93 -14.82
C SER A 80 -6.16 7.91 -13.96
N ASN A 81 -5.45 8.82 -14.61
CA ASN A 81 -4.83 9.97 -13.98
C ASN A 81 -4.79 11.16 -14.94
N ASP A 82 -4.82 12.35 -14.38
CA ASP A 82 -4.58 13.58 -15.10
C ASP A 82 -3.07 13.79 -15.29
N ALA A 83 -2.62 13.79 -16.53
CA ALA A 83 -1.20 13.93 -16.87
C ALA A 83 -0.61 15.31 -16.50
N THR A 84 -1.46 16.30 -16.20
CA THR A 84 -1.02 17.64 -15.78
C THR A 84 -0.71 17.72 -14.28
N LYS A 85 -1.21 16.77 -13.49
CA LYS A 85 -1.00 16.70 -12.04
C LYS A 85 0.35 16.07 -11.69
N ASN A 86 0.97 16.56 -10.64
CA ASN A 86 2.14 15.90 -10.07
C ASN A 86 1.75 14.63 -9.29
N LEU A 87 2.74 13.82 -8.94
CA LEU A 87 2.51 12.52 -8.29
C LEU A 87 1.80 12.63 -6.94
N ALA A 88 2.10 13.66 -6.15
CA ALA A 88 1.49 13.85 -4.83
C ALA A 88 0.01 14.23 -4.94
N ASP A 89 -0.35 15.07 -5.92
CA ASP A 89 -1.74 15.45 -6.20
C ASP A 89 -2.57 14.25 -6.66
N ILE A 90 -2.01 13.41 -7.55
CA ILE A 90 -2.66 12.18 -8.00
C ILE A 90 -2.84 11.22 -6.81
N ASN A 91 -1.81 11.04 -5.98
CA ASN A 91 -1.91 10.18 -4.81
C ASN A 91 -2.95 10.68 -3.81
N PHE A 92 -3.06 11.99 -3.61
CA PHE A 92 -4.09 12.61 -2.76
C PHE A 92 -5.50 12.34 -3.30
N GLU A 93 -5.72 12.52 -4.60
CA GLU A 93 -6.99 12.21 -5.24
C GLU A 93 -7.37 10.72 -5.05
N LYS A 94 -6.42 9.81 -5.35
CA LYS A 94 -6.68 8.38 -5.21
C LYS A 94 -6.87 7.98 -3.74
N TYR A 95 -6.10 8.54 -2.81
CA TYR A 95 -6.30 8.32 -1.38
C TYR A 95 -7.74 8.62 -0.94
N ASN A 96 -8.30 9.75 -1.38
CA ASN A 96 -9.70 10.09 -1.08
C ASN A 96 -10.69 9.07 -1.68
N PHE A 97 -10.43 8.58 -2.90
CA PHE A 97 -11.24 7.51 -3.49
C PHE A 97 -11.17 6.20 -2.68
N LEU A 98 -10.01 5.88 -2.17
CA LEU A 98 -9.80 4.65 -1.38
C LEU A 98 -10.42 4.77 0.00
N LYS A 99 -10.35 5.94 0.62
CA LYS A 99 -10.91 6.20 1.96
C LYS A 99 -12.42 6.35 1.93
N ASP A 100 -12.94 7.19 1.03
CA ASP A 100 -14.35 7.63 1.03
C ASP A 100 -15.23 6.86 0.03
N GLY A 101 -14.62 5.98 -0.77
CA GLY A 101 -15.25 5.30 -1.90
C GLY A 101 -15.16 6.09 -3.20
N ILE A 102 -15.06 5.37 -4.32
CA ILE A 102 -14.95 5.94 -5.67
C ILE A 102 -16.31 6.48 -6.11
N PRO A 103 -16.46 7.78 -6.38
CA PRO A 103 -17.72 8.37 -6.85
C PRO A 103 -17.93 8.02 -8.33
N ILE A 104 -19.07 7.41 -8.65
CA ILE A 104 -19.45 7.08 -10.02
C ILE A 104 -20.88 7.53 -10.33
N ASN A 105 -21.16 7.72 -11.62
CA ASN A 105 -22.50 7.91 -12.14
C ASN A 105 -22.79 6.80 -13.14
N TYR A 106 -23.89 6.08 -12.98
CA TYR A 106 -24.26 4.99 -13.89
C TYR A 106 -25.77 4.93 -14.09
N LYS A 107 -26.22 4.18 -15.10
CA LYS A 107 -27.64 3.91 -15.31
C LYS A 107 -28.01 2.59 -14.65
N ASP A 108 -29.08 2.61 -13.87
CA ASP A 108 -29.63 1.40 -13.25
C ASP A 108 -30.37 0.51 -14.28
N ALA A 109 -30.95 -0.60 -13.82
CA ALA A 109 -31.68 -1.55 -14.66
C ALA A 109 -32.97 -0.94 -15.29
N LYS A 110 -33.49 0.17 -14.73
CA LYS A 110 -34.65 0.92 -15.24
C LYS A 110 -34.26 2.03 -16.19
N GLY A 111 -32.94 2.26 -16.42
CA GLY A 111 -32.41 3.33 -17.24
C GLY A 111 -32.32 4.69 -16.52
N GLU A 112 -32.59 4.74 -15.21
CA GLU A 112 -32.47 5.93 -14.38
C GLU A 112 -30.99 6.22 -14.05
N ILE A 113 -30.63 7.52 -14.01
CA ILE A 113 -29.26 7.92 -13.69
C ILE A 113 -29.07 7.95 -12.16
N VAL A 114 -28.26 7.02 -11.66
CA VAL A 114 -27.75 7.05 -10.28
C VAL A 114 -26.51 7.93 -10.25
N ARG A 115 -26.55 9.01 -9.47
CA ARG A 115 -25.45 9.98 -9.37
C ARG A 115 -24.67 9.84 -8.07
N ASN A 116 -23.36 10.07 -8.15
CA ASN A 116 -22.44 10.11 -7.03
C ASN A 116 -22.53 8.87 -6.10
N LYS A 117 -22.75 7.69 -6.69
CA LYS A 117 -22.70 6.44 -5.93
C LYS A 117 -21.25 6.17 -5.53
N LYS A 118 -21.00 6.04 -4.24
CA LYS A 118 -19.70 5.69 -3.70
C LYS A 118 -19.48 4.18 -3.79
N ILE A 119 -18.43 3.75 -4.48
CA ILE A 119 -18.00 2.35 -4.53
C ILE A 119 -16.96 2.12 -3.45
N LYS A 120 -17.31 1.34 -2.44
CA LYS A 120 -16.42 0.97 -1.32
C LYS A 120 -15.26 0.13 -1.88
N VAL A 121 -14.03 0.52 -1.56
CA VAL A 121 -12.81 -0.17 -2.04
C VAL A 121 -12.19 -1.02 -0.95
N PHE A 122 -12.25 -0.56 0.31
CA PHE A 122 -11.77 -1.28 1.49
C PHE A 122 -12.88 -1.43 2.52
N ASP A 123 -12.81 -2.53 3.27
CA ASP A 123 -13.59 -2.70 4.49
C ASP A 123 -12.69 -2.40 5.69
N PHE A 124 -12.79 -1.17 6.21
CA PHE A 124 -12.01 -0.72 7.36
C PHE A 124 -12.51 -1.32 8.68
N ASP A 125 -13.81 -1.58 8.78
CA ASP A 125 -14.43 -2.14 9.98
C ASP A 125 -14.09 -3.63 10.16
N ASN A 126 -13.94 -4.36 9.03
CA ASN A 126 -13.64 -5.78 9.02
C ASN A 126 -12.44 -6.07 8.10
N PRO A 127 -11.20 -5.90 8.57
CA PRO A 127 -9.99 -6.04 7.77
C PRO A 127 -9.90 -7.37 7.01
N GLU A 128 -10.40 -8.46 7.56
CA GLU A 128 -10.39 -9.79 6.93
C GLU A 128 -11.27 -9.91 5.68
N ASN A 129 -12.19 -8.96 5.45
CA ASN A 129 -13.00 -8.92 4.23
C ASN A 129 -12.23 -8.42 3.01
N ASN A 130 -10.98 -7.98 3.20
CA ASN A 130 -10.12 -7.52 2.11
C ASN A 130 -9.15 -8.63 1.69
N ASN A 131 -8.71 -8.57 0.44
CA ASN A 131 -7.70 -9.47 -0.10
C ASN A 131 -6.29 -8.85 0.03
N TYR A 132 -5.34 -9.61 0.56
CA TYR A 132 -3.97 -9.16 0.79
C TYR A 132 -2.97 -10.06 0.09
N ILE A 133 -2.08 -9.48 -0.72
CA ILE A 133 -0.96 -10.21 -1.33
C ILE A 133 0.30 -9.37 -1.34
N ALA A 134 1.42 -9.95 -0.90
CA ALA A 134 2.76 -9.39 -1.07
C ALA A 134 3.43 -10.05 -2.27
N VAL A 135 3.92 -9.23 -3.21
CA VAL A 135 4.54 -9.71 -4.45
C VAL A 135 6.01 -9.32 -4.45
N GLN A 136 6.88 -10.33 -4.51
CA GLN A 136 8.32 -10.16 -4.60
C GLN A 136 8.75 -10.08 -6.07
N GLN A 137 9.68 -9.14 -6.36
CA GLN A 137 10.36 -9.01 -7.65
C GLN A 137 9.41 -8.76 -8.84
N LEU A 138 8.39 -7.91 -8.61
CA LEU A 138 7.37 -7.56 -9.58
C LEU A 138 7.98 -6.81 -10.78
N ARG A 139 7.85 -7.37 -11.98
CA ARG A 139 8.31 -6.69 -13.19
C ARG A 139 7.30 -5.65 -13.64
N MET A 140 7.76 -4.43 -13.85
CA MET A 140 6.96 -3.30 -14.28
C MET A 140 7.55 -2.64 -15.53
N GLU A 141 6.71 -2.41 -16.53
CA GLU A 141 7.05 -1.59 -17.69
C GLU A 141 6.50 -0.18 -17.48
N GLY A 142 7.40 0.78 -17.43
CA GLY A 142 7.09 2.19 -17.20
C GLY A 142 7.20 3.06 -18.43
N LYS A 143 7.39 4.36 -18.22
CA LYS A 143 7.57 5.34 -19.28
C LYS A 143 8.72 4.96 -20.20
N SER A 144 8.52 5.15 -21.52
CA SER A 144 9.50 4.83 -22.56
C SER A 144 9.93 3.35 -22.57
N LYS A 145 9.03 2.45 -22.16
CA LYS A 145 9.27 0.99 -22.09
C LYS A 145 10.45 0.59 -21.19
N ARG A 146 10.85 1.49 -20.28
CA ARG A 146 11.87 1.13 -19.28
C ARG A 146 11.29 0.19 -18.25
N LYS A 147 12.00 -0.90 -18.02
CA LYS A 147 11.57 -1.93 -17.05
C LYS A 147 12.18 -1.67 -15.68
N LYS A 148 11.38 -1.87 -14.66
CA LYS A 148 11.76 -1.81 -13.26
C LYS A 148 11.27 -3.05 -12.52
N ARG A 149 11.88 -3.32 -11.40
CA ARG A 149 11.58 -4.49 -10.59
C ARG A 149 11.72 -4.13 -9.11
N PRO A 150 10.66 -3.58 -8.50
CA PRO A 150 10.58 -3.41 -7.05
C PRO A 150 10.84 -4.72 -6.30
N ASP A 151 11.50 -4.64 -5.16
CA ASP A 151 11.83 -5.83 -4.37
C ASP A 151 10.57 -6.48 -3.80
N VAL A 152 9.71 -5.70 -3.10
CA VAL A 152 8.42 -6.19 -2.61
C VAL A 152 7.34 -5.12 -2.74
N VAL A 153 6.16 -5.51 -3.20
CA VAL A 153 4.97 -4.65 -3.26
C VAL A 153 3.80 -5.34 -2.56
N GLY A 154 3.23 -4.68 -1.54
CA GLY A 154 2.03 -5.14 -0.86
C GLY A 154 0.77 -4.56 -1.51
N PHE A 155 -0.12 -5.46 -1.92
CA PHE A 155 -1.41 -5.10 -2.53
C PHE A 155 -2.55 -5.41 -1.56
N VAL A 156 -3.51 -4.48 -1.49
CA VAL A 156 -4.79 -4.72 -0.82
C VAL A 156 -5.89 -4.53 -1.86
N ASN A 157 -6.76 -5.52 -1.98
CA ASN A 157 -7.83 -5.53 -2.99
C ASN A 157 -7.31 -5.23 -4.41
N GLY A 158 -6.12 -5.75 -4.74
CA GLY A 158 -5.48 -5.56 -6.04
C GLY A 158 -4.80 -4.21 -6.25
N LEU A 159 -4.78 -3.31 -5.25
CA LEU A 159 -4.16 -1.98 -5.32
C LEU A 159 -2.83 -1.94 -4.56
N PRO A 160 -1.75 -1.36 -5.13
CA PRO A 160 -0.42 -1.31 -4.53
C PRO A 160 -0.38 -0.26 -3.42
N LEU A 161 -0.54 -0.68 -2.17
CA LEU A 161 -0.49 0.21 -1.00
C LEU A 161 0.89 0.34 -0.39
N VAL A 162 1.63 -0.76 -0.30
CA VAL A 162 2.93 -0.80 0.39
C VAL A 162 4.03 -1.02 -0.63
N PHE A 163 5.00 -0.13 -0.65
CA PHE A 163 6.20 -0.25 -1.48
C PHE A 163 7.42 -0.46 -0.59
N ILE A 164 8.16 -1.54 -0.80
CA ILE A 164 9.33 -1.89 -0.01
C ILE A 164 10.54 -2.03 -0.92
N GLU A 165 11.60 -1.28 -0.60
CA GLU A 165 12.91 -1.38 -1.23
C GLU A 165 13.92 -1.90 -0.22
N LEU A 166 14.56 -3.00 -0.59
CA LEU A 166 15.52 -3.70 0.25
C LEU A 166 16.93 -3.52 -0.29
N LYS A 167 17.91 -3.50 0.59
CA LYS A 167 19.34 -3.38 0.24
C LYS A 167 20.16 -4.33 1.08
N GLY A 168 21.28 -4.77 0.54
CA GLY A 168 22.26 -5.53 1.28
C GLY A 168 22.73 -4.79 2.54
N ILE A 169 23.06 -5.55 3.60
CA ILE A 169 23.40 -5.06 4.95
C ILE A 169 24.50 -3.97 4.97
N ASN A 170 25.38 -3.96 3.99
CA ASN A 170 26.49 -3.00 3.86
C ASN A 170 26.11 -1.74 3.08
N VAL A 171 24.87 -1.63 2.60
CA VAL A 171 24.40 -0.49 1.79
C VAL A 171 23.64 0.49 2.68
N LYS A 172 24.03 1.76 2.65
CA LYS A 172 23.33 2.83 3.38
C LYS A 172 21.91 3.03 2.82
N LEU A 173 20.90 3.10 3.68
CA LEU A 173 19.50 3.31 3.27
C LEU A 173 19.27 4.58 2.46
N ARG A 174 20.09 5.62 2.68
CA ARG A 174 20.03 6.85 1.88
C ARG A 174 20.20 6.56 0.38
N ALA A 175 21.01 5.57 0.02
CA ALA A 175 21.18 5.18 -1.39
C ALA A 175 19.91 4.54 -1.97
N ALA A 176 19.15 3.77 -1.17
CA ALA A 176 17.83 3.22 -1.58
C ALA A 176 16.84 4.35 -1.88
N TYR A 177 16.83 5.41 -1.07
CA TYR A 177 16.00 6.58 -1.28
C TYR A 177 16.43 7.38 -2.53
N GLU A 178 17.69 7.84 -2.57
CA GLU A 178 18.16 8.79 -3.59
C GLU A 178 18.23 8.20 -4.99
N LYS A 179 18.65 6.92 -5.10
CA LYS A 179 18.82 6.24 -6.38
C LYS A 179 17.58 5.46 -6.79
N ASN A 180 17.13 4.54 -5.92
CA ASN A 180 16.08 3.58 -6.29
C ASN A 180 14.69 4.20 -6.23
N LEU A 181 14.27 4.73 -5.08
CA LEU A 181 12.92 5.29 -4.93
C LEU A 181 12.68 6.46 -5.88
N SER A 182 13.68 7.35 -6.06
CA SER A 182 13.59 8.48 -7.00
C SER A 182 13.45 8.00 -8.44
N ASP A 183 14.21 6.97 -8.83
CA ASP A 183 14.13 6.41 -10.18
C ASP A 183 12.80 5.65 -10.41
N TYR A 184 12.29 4.91 -9.42
CA TYR A 184 10.96 4.30 -9.51
C TYR A 184 9.85 5.33 -9.68
N LYS A 185 9.85 6.41 -8.90
CA LYS A 185 8.86 7.48 -9.02
C LYS A 185 8.86 8.13 -10.41
N ASN A 186 10.02 8.23 -11.04
CA ASN A 186 10.16 8.78 -12.39
C ASN A 186 9.80 7.79 -13.49
N THR A 187 10.14 6.51 -13.32
CA THR A 187 9.99 5.48 -14.37
C THR A 187 8.63 4.81 -14.33
N ILE A 188 8.14 4.45 -13.13
CA ILE A 188 6.87 3.74 -12.90
C ILE A 188 5.94 4.52 -11.94
N PRO A 189 5.63 5.81 -12.19
CA PRO A 189 4.87 6.65 -11.27
C PRO A 189 3.49 6.08 -10.90
N LYS A 190 2.85 5.33 -11.81
CA LYS A 190 1.56 4.67 -11.55
C LYS A 190 1.59 3.76 -10.31
N MET A 191 2.74 3.15 -9.98
CA MET A 191 2.91 2.32 -8.79
C MET A 191 2.61 3.09 -7.50
N PHE A 192 2.77 4.41 -7.53
CA PHE A 192 2.62 5.28 -6.37
C PHE A 192 1.29 6.04 -6.33
N HIS A 193 0.40 5.86 -7.32
CA HIS A 193 -0.89 6.56 -7.34
C HIS A 193 -1.76 6.17 -6.14
N CYS A 194 -1.78 4.89 -5.77
CA CYS A 194 -2.53 4.36 -4.63
C CYS A 194 -1.65 4.09 -3.40
N ASN A 195 -0.34 4.40 -3.46
CA ASN A 195 0.58 4.05 -2.39
C ASN A 195 0.22 4.70 -1.06
N ALA A 196 0.18 3.91 0.00
CA ALA A 196 0.01 4.37 1.38
C ALA A 196 1.32 4.93 1.93
N PHE A 197 2.36 4.11 1.93
CA PHE A 197 3.69 4.47 2.41
C PHE A 197 4.78 3.61 1.74
N VAL A 198 6.02 4.02 1.97
CA VAL A 198 7.23 3.37 1.49
C VAL A 198 8.05 2.88 2.68
N ILE A 199 8.52 1.65 2.63
CA ILE A 199 9.50 1.10 3.57
C ILE A 199 10.84 0.96 2.85
N LEU A 200 11.91 1.41 3.50
CA LEU A 200 13.29 1.21 3.09
C LEU A 200 13.99 0.37 4.17
N SER A 201 14.66 -0.71 3.79
CA SER A 201 15.40 -1.55 4.75
C SER A 201 16.68 -2.12 4.16
N ASN A 202 17.69 -2.29 5.00
CA ASN A 202 18.91 -3.04 4.67
C ASN A 202 19.15 -4.20 5.66
N GLY A 203 18.10 -4.59 6.41
CA GLY A 203 18.15 -5.63 7.42
C GLY A 203 18.63 -5.15 8.80
N VAL A 204 19.41 -4.07 8.88
CA VAL A 204 19.88 -3.44 10.13
C VAL A 204 19.06 -2.20 10.44
N GLU A 205 18.88 -1.34 9.46
CA GLU A 205 18.04 -0.15 9.53
C GLU A 205 16.76 -0.39 8.74
N SER A 206 15.64 0.08 9.27
CA SER A 206 14.34 0.04 8.61
C SER A 206 13.58 1.33 8.87
N LYS A 207 13.12 1.97 7.80
CA LYS A 207 12.45 3.27 7.88
C LYS A 207 11.19 3.30 7.03
N ILE A 208 10.17 4.01 7.53
CA ILE A 208 8.92 4.27 6.83
C ILE A 208 8.82 5.77 6.49
N GLY A 209 8.25 6.06 5.33
CA GLY A 209 7.96 7.42 4.90
C GLY A 209 6.94 7.47 3.77
N SER A 210 6.60 8.67 3.32
CA SER A 210 5.67 8.88 2.21
C SER A 210 6.41 9.11 0.89
N ILE A 211 5.66 9.07 -0.21
CA ILE A 211 6.18 9.38 -1.55
C ILE A 211 6.66 10.83 -1.71
N SER A 212 6.13 11.76 -0.89
CA SER A 212 6.52 13.18 -0.89
C SER A 212 7.58 13.51 0.17
N SER A 213 7.87 12.58 1.10
CA SER A 213 8.86 12.81 2.16
C SER A 213 10.27 12.93 1.62
N LYS A 214 11.05 13.87 2.15
CA LYS A 214 12.50 13.84 2.04
C LYS A 214 13.07 12.72 2.92
N TYR A 215 14.33 12.30 2.66
CA TYR A 215 14.92 11.19 3.42
C TYR A 215 14.97 11.43 4.93
N GLU A 216 15.23 12.65 5.37
CA GLU A 216 15.26 13.05 6.78
C GLU A 216 13.92 12.91 7.51
N HIS A 217 12.82 12.77 6.75
CA HIS A 217 11.48 12.54 7.28
C HIS A 217 11.06 11.06 7.25
N PHE A 218 11.91 10.18 6.73
CA PHE A 218 11.75 8.76 6.93
C PHE A 218 12.15 8.43 8.37
N HIS A 219 11.28 7.73 9.08
CA HIS A 219 11.45 7.44 10.51
C HIS A 219 11.40 5.96 10.81
N ASP A 220 11.99 5.57 11.93
CA ASP A 220 12.01 4.20 12.41
C ASP A 220 10.61 3.80 12.94
N TRP A 221 10.31 2.50 12.82
CA TRP A 221 9.19 1.88 13.51
C TRP A 221 9.75 0.85 14.48
N LYS A 222 9.74 1.17 15.77
CA LYS A 222 10.52 0.45 16.79
C LYS A 222 9.70 -0.52 17.62
N ARG A 223 8.37 -0.32 17.70
CA ARG A 223 7.49 -1.04 18.61
C ARG A 223 6.20 -1.43 17.91
N ILE A 224 5.68 -2.59 18.24
CA ILE A 224 4.34 -3.03 17.87
C ILE A 224 3.36 -2.61 18.98
N SER A 225 3.77 -2.77 20.25
CA SER A 225 3.05 -2.32 21.45
C SER A 225 3.89 -1.36 22.29
N GLU A 226 3.30 -0.73 23.30
CA GLU A 226 4.02 0.17 24.20
C GLU A 226 4.99 -0.58 25.11
N GLU A 227 4.69 -1.83 25.42
CA GLU A 227 5.44 -2.72 26.29
C GLU A 227 6.73 -3.26 25.63
N ASP A 228 6.86 -3.14 24.30
CA ASP A 228 8.03 -3.62 23.57
C ASP A 228 9.28 -2.80 23.92
N GLU A 229 10.43 -3.44 23.97
CA GLU A 229 11.74 -2.78 24.24
C GLU A 229 12.13 -1.77 23.17
N GLY A 230 11.63 -1.91 21.94
CA GLY A 230 11.87 -0.94 20.87
C GLY A 230 13.04 -1.33 19.96
N ILE A 231 12.89 -2.39 19.18
CA ILE A 231 13.89 -2.89 18.25
C ILE A 231 13.59 -2.39 16.83
N VAL A 232 14.57 -1.75 16.19
CA VAL A 232 14.53 -1.42 14.77
C VAL A 232 14.86 -2.66 13.98
N SER A 233 13.89 -3.20 13.25
CA SER A 233 14.10 -4.34 12.36
C SER A 233 13.07 -4.33 11.22
N LEU A 234 13.34 -5.09 10.16
CA LEU A 234 12.39 -5.32 9.08
C LEU A 234 11.14 -6.05 9.59
N ASP A 235 11.30 -7.01 10.50
CA ASP A 235 10.20 -7.73 11.14
C ASP A 235 9.28 -6.78 11.92
N THR A 236 9.86 -5.93 12.77
CA THR A 236 9.09 -4.99 13.60
C THR A 236 8.31 -3.98 12.74
N ILE A 237 8.93 -3.43 11.69
CA ILE A 237 8.26 -2.44 10.85
C ILE A 237 7.13 -3.07 10.03
N ILE A 238 7.32 -4.28 9.48
CA ILE A 238 6.27 -4.98 8.72
C ILE A 238 5.12 -5.37 9.66
N LYS A 239 5.39 -6.01 10.80
CA LYS A 239 4.35 -6.36 11.78
C LYS A 239 3.62 -5.12 12.32
N GLY A 240 4.35 -4.06 12.58
CA GLY A 240 3.80 -2.82 13.12
C GLY A 240 2.97 -2.00 12.13
N THR A 241 3.16 -2.19 10.82
CA THR A 241 2.52 -1.35 9.79
C THR A 241 1.71 -2.14 8.76
N CYS A 242 1.96 -3.46 8.59
CA CYS A 242 1.35 -4.30 7.57
C CYS A 242 0.50 -5.45 8.15
N GLU A 243 0.42 -5.60 9.48
CA GLU A 243 -0.65 -6.41 10.05
C GLU A 243 -2.00 -5.81 9.57
N LYS A 244 -2.97 -6.65 9.16
CA LYS A 244 -4.14 -6.25 8.38
C LYS A 244 -4.93 -5.10 9.00
N SER A 245 -5.26 -5.20 10.29
CA SER A 245 -6.01 -4.17 11.01
C SER A 245 -5.19 -2.89 11.16
N ARG A 246 -3.90 -3.02 11.47
CA ARG A 246 -3.00 -1.88 11.63
C ARG A 246 -2.75 -1.15 10.31
N LEU A 247 -2.61 -1.88 9.20
CA LEU A 247 -2.45 -1.28 7.87
C LEU A 247 -3.66 -0.43 7.50
N LEU A 248 -4.86 -0.96 7.70
CA LEU A 248 -6.09 -0.23 7.36
C LEU A 248 -6.31 0.94 8.29
N ASP A 249 -6.07 0.78 9.60
CA ASP A 249 -6.12 1.89 10.56
C ASP A 249 -5.08 2.97 10.25
N LEU A 250 -3.83 2.56 9.94
CA LEU A 250 -2.77 3.51 9.53
C LEU A 250 -3.19 4.27 8.27
N PHE A 251 -3.78 3.58 7.28
CA PHE A 251 -4.26 4.17 6.05
C PHE A 251 -5.41 5.15 6.32
N GLU A 252 -6.42 4.75 7.06
CA GLU A 252 -7.64 5.52 7.27
C GLU A 252 -7.41 6.73 8.18
N ASN A 253 -6.67 6.56 9.28
CA ASN A 253 -6.65 7.50 10.39
C ASN A 253 -5.29 8.18 10.62
N PHE A 254 -4.19 7.67 10.06
CA PHE A 254 -2.83 8.13 10.35
C PHE A 254 -2.03 8.59 9.14
N ILE A 255 -2.69 8.74 7.99
CA ILE A 255 -2.16 9.40 6.81
C ILE A 255 -2.88 10.73 6.65
N LEU A 256 -2.09 11.82 6.57
CA LEU A 256 -2.59 13.17 6.37
C LEU A 256 -1.98 13.79 5.11
N PHE A 257 -2.70 14.72 4.52
CA PHE A 257 -2.19 15.52 3.41
C PHE A 257 -2.26 17.00 3.78
N ASP A 258 -1.08 17.63 3.78
CA ASP A 258 -0.95 19.06 3.96
C ASP A 258 -0.97 19.75 2.59
N THR A 259 -1.95 20.61 2.38
CA THR A 259 -2.14 21.42 1.16
C THR A 259 -1.88 22.91 1.40
N SER A 260 -1.42 23.29 2.58
CA SER A 260 -1.33 24.70 3.02
C SER A 260 -0.19 25.49 2.35
N VAL A 261 0.83 24.83 1.80
CA VAL A 261 2.08 25.47 1.31
C VAL A 261 2.21 25.37 -0.22
N GLY A 262 1.10 25.36 -0.96
CA GLY A 262 1.10 25.42 -2.42
C GLY A 262 1.51 24.12 -3.14
N SER A 263 1.92 23.09 -2.43
CA SER A 263 2.15 21.72 -2.93
C SER A 263 1.64 20.71 -1.93
N VAL A 264 1.07 19.60 -2.44
CA VAL A 264 0.58 18.52 -1.57
C VAL A 264 1.74 17.80 -0.92
N ALA A 265 1.76 17.77 0.42
CA ALA A 265 2.69 16.98 1.21
C ALA A 265 1.93 15.88 1.96
N LYS A 266 2.32 14.62 1.72
CA LYS A 266 1.76 13.47 2.42
C LYS A 266 2.56 13.18 3.67
N LEU A 267 1.89 13.05 4.79
CA LEU A 267 2.44 12.74 6.10
C LEU A 267 1.96 11.36 6.55
N VAL A 268 2.87 10.55 7.07
CA VAL A 268 2.56 9.27 7.72
C VAL A 268 2.92 9.40 9.18
N ALA A 269 2.02 9.01 10.07
CA ALA A 269 2.24 9.10 11.51
C ALA A 269 3.47 8.31 11.96
N ARG A 270 4.16 8.81 12.96
CA ARG A 270 5.28 8.12 13.60
C ARG A 270 4.80 7.01 14.52
N ASN A 271 5.65 6.02 14.76
CA ASN A 271 5.35 4.87 15.60
C ASN A 271 4.71 5.23 16.95
N HIS A 272 5.30 6.19 17.70
CA HIS A 272 4.75 6.61 18.98
C HIS A 272 3.42 7.36 18.87
N GLN A 273 3.16 8.05 17.74
CA GLN A 273 1.88 8.71 17.49
C GLN A 273 0.79 7.66 17.25
N PHE A 274 1.07 6.66 16.41
CA PHE A 274 0.14 5.56 16.14
C PHE A 274 -0.23 4.80 17.42
N ILE A 275 0.76 4.37 18.19
CA ILE A 275 0.52 3.63 19.44
C ILE A 275 -0.18 4.51 20.48
N GLY A 276 0.28 5.74 20.69
CA GLY A 276 -0.26 6.63 21.74
C GLY A 276 -1.70 7.05 21.48
N VAL A 277 -2.06 7.37 20.23
CA VAL A 277 -3.44 7.73 19.86
C VAL A 277 -4.38 6.53 20.02
N ASN A 278 -3.99 5.35 19.51
CA ASN A 278 -4.81 4.15 19.64
C ASN A 278 -5.03 3.76 21.11
N LYS A 279 -4.00 3.82 21.94
CA LYS A 279 -4.12 3.58 23.38
C LYS A 279 -5.04 4.59 24.09
N ALA A 280 -4.95 5.86 23.71
CA ALA A 280 -5.84 6.89 24.26
C ALA A 280 -7.31 6.64 23.89
N ILE A 281 -7.59 6.23 22.64
CA ILE A 281 -8.93 5.87 22.18
C ILE A 281 -9.45 4.65 22.94
N GLU A 282 -8.66 3.60 23.07
CA GLU A 282 -9.02 2.37 23.81
C GLU A 282 -9.34 2.68 25.27
N HIS A 283 -8.49 3.47 25.94
CA HIS A 283 -8.72 3.89 27.31
C HIS A 283 -10.02 4.69 27.47
N PHE A 284 -10.28 5.62 26.56
CA PHE A 284 -11.52 6.39 26.55
C PHE A 284 -12.77 5.51 26.38
N GLN A 285 -12.73 4.58 25.44
CA GLN A 285 -13.83 3.65 25.18
C GLN A 285 -14.12 2.75 26.39
N THR A 286 -13.05 2.19 27.00
CA THR A 286 -13.16 1.34 28.19
C THR A 286 -13.72 2.10 29.39
N THR A 287 -13.28 3.34 29.60
CA THR A 287 -13.76 4.19 30.72
C THR A 287 -15.23 4.58 30.51
N ARG A 288 -15.62 4.88 29.27
CA ARG A 288 -17.03 5.21 28.92
C ARG A 288 -17.95 4.01 29.11
N GLN A 289 -17.46 2.80 28.83
CA GLN A 289 -18.24 1.58 29.03
C GLN A 289 -18.47 1.29 30.50
N LYS A 290 -17.42 1.39 31.33
CA LYS A 290 -17.50 1.24 32.80
C LYS A 290 -18.40 2.29 33.51
N ALA A 291 -18.59 3.45 32.88
CA ALA A 291 -19.47 4.51 33.42
C ALA A 291 -20.94 4.32 33.04
N LYS A 292 -21.26 3.33 32.17
CA LYS A 292 -22.64 3.00 31.76
C LYS A 292 -23.20 1.76 32.48
N ASP A 293 -22.30 0.94 33.03
CA ASP A 293 -22.60 -0.20 33.89
C ASP A 293 -22.67 0.23 35.36
#